data_b599302e8c1c0a80f7a0f2936aa1641d
#
_entry.id   b599302e8c1c0a80f7a0f2936aa1641d
#
_cell.length_a   1.000
_cell.length_b   1.000
_cell.length_c   1.000
_cell.angle_alpha   90.00
_cell.angle_beta   90.00
_cell.angle_gamma   90.00
#
_symmetry.space_group_name_H-M   'P 1'
#
loop_
_entity.id
_entity.type
_entity.pdbx_description
1 polymer ?
#
loop_
_entity_poly.entity_id
_entity_poly.type
_entity_poly.pdbx_seq_one_letter_code
_entity_poly.pdbx_strand_id
1 'polypeptide(L)'
;MRKGLTEVVFILDRSGSMRGLEADTIGGFNSMIEKQRKEEGEAYISTVLFDDQTEVIYDRVSVDKVEPMNDRQYYVRGCTALLDAIGGAIDHIANVHRYAREEDRPEKTMFIITTDGMENSSRMYTYKMVKKMVEKEKKKYGWEFLFFGANIDAIETAGRFGIGADRAFNYECDSVGVSLNYQAISQTLSAVRRSSSKEELDNAVYASCETIRNCLLYTSDA
;
A
#
# COMPACT_ATOMS: atom_id res chain seq x y z
N MET A 1 -4.64 15.02 16.91
CA MET A 1 -4.20 14.55 15.58
C MET A 1 -3.97 15.76 14.69
N ARG A 2 -2.95 15.72 13.85
CA ARG A 2 -2.56 16.79 12.93
C ARG A 2 -3.48 16.76 11.71
N LYS A 3 -4.39 17.74 11.65
CA LYS A 3 -5.35 17.86 10.55
C LYS A 3 -4.63 18.08 9.22
N GLY A 4 -5.15 17.46 8.16
CA GLY A 4 -4.57 17.53 6.81
C GLY A 4 -3.29 16.74 6.61
N LEU A 5 -2.77 16.04 7.63
CA LEU A 5 -1.63 15.15 7.49
C LEU A 5 -2.13 13.71 7.22
N THR A 6 -1.66 13.15 6.12
CA THR A 6 -1.88 11.74 5.77
C THR A 6 -0.57 10.97 5.86
N GLU A 7 -0.57 9.81 6.50
CA GLU A 7 0.52 8.86 6.47
C GLU A 7 0.23 7.74 5.49
N VAL A 8 1.13 7.51 4.56
CA VAL A 8 1.00 6.48 3.53
C VAL A 8 2.15 5.50 3.65
N VAL A 9 1.82 4.22 3.78
CA VAL A 9 2.78 3.14 3.93
C VAL A 9 2.65 2.19 2.74
N PHE A 10 3.66 2.18 1.88
CA PHE A 10 3.76 1.25 0.77
C PHE A 10 4.51 0.00 1.20
N ILE A 11 3.95 -1.16 0.88
CA ILE A 11 4.57 -2.48 1.05
C ILE A 11 4.63 -3.10 -0.34
N LEU A 12 5.81 -3.07 -0.96
CA LEU A 12 6.01 -3.40 -2.36
C LEU A 12 6.82 -4.68 -2.50
N ASP A 13 6.24 -5.63 -3.22
CA ASP A 13 6.89 -6.89 -3.56
C ASP A 13 8.03 -6.65 -4.57
N ARG A 14 9.20 -7.22 -4.25
CA ARG A 14 10.33 -7.34 -5.18
C ARG A 14 10.82 -8.79 -5.27
N SER A 15 9.94 -9.75 -5.00
CA SER A 15 10.26 -11.17 -5.12
C SER A 15 10.47 -11.61 -6.57
N GLY A 16 10.93 -12.84 -6.78
CA GLY A 16 11.35 -13.35 -8.08
C GLY A 16 10.28 -13.31 -9.17
N SER A 17 9.01 -13.32 -8.81
CA SER A 17 7.86 -13.23 -9.73
C SER A 17 7.73 -11.86 -10.40
N MET A 18 8.17 -10.77 -9.74
CA MET A 18 8.19 -9.41 -10.30
C MET A 18 9.21 -9.18 -11.41
N ARG A 19 9.94 -10.23 -11.82
CA ARG A 19 10.99 -10.12 -12.85
C ARG A 19 10.45 -9.62 -14.19
N GLY A 20 11.09 -8.58 -14.73
CA GLY A 20 10.71 -7.93 -15.98
C GLY A 20 9.76 -6.75 -15.78
N LEU A 21 9.26 -6.51 -14.56
CA LEU A 21 8.38 -5.40 -14.19
C LEU A 21 9.08 -4.32 -13.35
N GLU A 22 10.41 -4.42 -13.19
CA GLU A 22 11.19 -3.51 -12.35
C GLU A 22 11.06 -2.06 -12.82
N ALA A 23 11.22 -1.82 -14.12
CA ALA A 23 11.14 -0.48 -14.71
C ALA A 23 9.71 0.10 -14.60
N ASP A 24 8.68 -0.73 -14.79
CA ASP A 24 7.28 -0.32 -14.69
C ASP A 24 6.91 0.01 -13.24
N THR A 25 7.38 -0.79 -12.30
CA THR A 25 7.18 -0.56 -10.85
C THR A 25 7.85 0.73 -10.40
N ILE A 26 9.12 0.94 -10.75
CA ILE A 26 9.87 2.16 -10.44
C ILE A 26 9.18 3.39 -11.08
N GLY A 27 8.86 3.30 -12.37
CA GLY A 27 8.23 4.39 -13.11
C GLY A 27 6.84 4.73 -12.56
N GLY A 28 6.03 3.71 -12.27
CA GLY A 28 4.70 3.86 -11.68
C GLY A 28 4.75 4.50 -10.29
N PHE A 29 5.62 4.01 -9.41
CA PHE A 29 5.82 4.57 -8.08
C PHE A 29 6.26 6.03 -8.16
N ASN A 30 7.29 6.37 -8.94
CA ASN A 30 7.80 7.72 -9.07
C ASN A 30 6.73 8.67 -9.65
N SER A 31 6.01 8.25 -10.69
CA SER A 31 4.92 9.04 -11.27
C SER A 31 3.80 9.32 -10.26
N MET A 32 3.46 8.32 -9.45
CA MET A 32 2.48 8.47 -8.38
C MET A 32 2.96 9.48 -7.32
N ILE A 33 4.21 9.39 -6.85
CA ILE A 33 4.78 10.33 -5.87
C ILE A 33 4.75 11.76 -6.43
N GLU A 34 5.13 11.97 -7.69
CA GLU A 34 5.07 13.29 -8.35
C GLU A 34 3.63 13.87 -8.40
N LYS A 35 2.62 13.03 -8.57
CA LYS A 35 1.22 13.46 -8.49
C LYS A 35 0.83 13.83 -7.06
N GLN A 36 1.26 13.02 -6.08
CA GLN A 36 0.97 13.27 -4.68
C GLN A 36 1.63 14.54 -4.11
N ARG A 37 2.77 14.98 -4.68
CA ARG A 37 3.38 16.28 -4.35
C ARG A 37 2.52 17.48 -4.73
N LYS A 38 1.66 17.33 -5.73
CA LYS A 38 0.78 18.39 -6.22
C LYS A 38 -0.56 18.48 -5.49
N GLU A 39 -0.85 17.47 -4.65
CA GLU A 39 -2.06 17.45 -3.85
C GLU A 39 -1.94 18.36 -2.63
N GLU A 40 -3.05 18.98 -2.24
CA GLU A 40 -3.12 19.78 -1.03
C GLU A 40 -2.93 18.92 0.23
N GLY A 41 -2.46 19.55 1.31
CA GLY A 41 -2.19 18.92 2.60
C GLY A 41 -0.82 18.26 2.66
N GLU A 42 -0.44 17.85 3.87
CA GLU A 42 0.84 17.20 4.12
C GLU A 42 0.70 15.66 3.98
N ALA A 43 1.75 15.02 3.50
CA ALA A 43 1.83 13.57 3.51
C ALA A 43 3.22 13.09 3.93
N TYR A 44 3.26 12.06 4.77
CA TYR A 44 4.45 11.26 5.03
C TYR A 44 4.38 9.96 4.25
N ILE A 45 5.49 9.59 3.66
CA ILE A 45 5.65 8.38 2.86
C ILE A 45 6.62 7.44 3.57
N SER A 46 6.16 6.24 3.84
CA SER A 46 7.00 5.11 4.19
C SER A 46 6.94 4.08 3.07
N THR A 47 8.07 3.47 2.72
CA THR A 47 8.12 2.43 1.69
C THR A 47 8.98 1.28 2.16
N VAL A 48 8.35 0.13 2.27
CA VAL A 48 8.95 -1.15 2.61
C VAL A 48 8.99 -2.02 1.36
N LEU A 49 10.18 -2.35 0.91
CA LEU A 49 10.39 -3.37 -0.12
C LEU A 49 10.54 -4.72 0.57
N PHE A 50 9.97 -5.75 -0.02
CA PHE A 50 10.12 -7.10 0.52
C PHE A 50 10.36 -8.17 -0.54
N ASP A 51 11.13 -9.16 -0.16
CA ASP A 51 11.36 -10.44 -0.79
C ASP A 51 11.35 -11.52 0.31
N ASP A 52 12.39 -12.28 0.52
CA ASP A 52 12.62 -13.09 1.73
C ASP A 52 13.13 -12.26 2.93
N GLN A 53 13.36 -10.97 2.72
CA GLN A 53 13.74 -9.97 3.71
C GLN A 53 12.93 -8.69 3.49
N THR A 54 12.91 -7.83 4.49
CA THR A 54 12.29 -6.50 4.40
C THR A 54 13.35 -5.41 4.43
N GLU A 55 13.16 -4.37 3.60
CA GLU A 55 14.02 -3.19 3.54
C GLU A 55 13.17 -1.92 3.51
N VAL A 56 13.40 -1.04 4.47
CA VAL A 56 12.72 0.26 4.52
C VAL A 56 13.57 1.27 3.74
N ILE A 57 13.09 1.73 2.59
CA ILE A 57 13.81 2.70 1.75
C ILE A 57 13.38 4.14 2.04
N TYR A 58 12.16 4.34 2.50
CA TYR A 58 11.68 5.61 3.05
C TYR A 58 10.96 5.34 4.36
N ASP A 59 11.28 6.13 5.40
CA ASP A 59 10.65 6.05 6.72
C ASP A 59 10.08 7.41 7.09
N ARG A 60 8.78 7.58 6.89
CA ARG A 60 8.02 8.80 7.21
C ARG A 60 8.63 10.08 6.61
N VAL A 61 9.09 9.97 5.38
CA VAL A 61 9.64 11.10 4.62
C VAL A 61 8.50 11.98 4.11
N SER A 62 8.59 13.31 4.27
CA SER A 62 7.63 14.23 3.63
C SER A 62 7.59 13.95 2.13
N VAL A 63 6.39 13.89 1.55
CA VAL A 63 6.20 13.60 0.11
C VAL A 63 7.04 14.51 -0.78
N ASP A 64 7.26 15.77 -0.38
CA ASP A 64 8.07 16.74 -1.11
C ASP A 64 9.57 16.39 -1.14
N LYS A 65 10.01 15.55 -0.20
CA LYS A 65 11.42 15.15 -0.02
C LYS A 65 11.70 13.70 -0.41
N VAL A 66 10.70 12.97 -0.88
CA VAL A 66 10.90 11.60 -1.35
C VAL A 66 11.76 11.62 -2.63
N GLU A 67 12.97 11.11 -2.57
CA GLU A 67 13.81 10.99 -3.78
C GLU A 67 13.21 9.94 -4.74
N PRO A 68 13.41 10.08 -6.06
CA PRO A 68 12.95 9.06 -7.00
C PRO A 68 13.58 7.69 -6.72
N MET A 69 12.71 6.67 -6.62
CA MET A 69 13.16 5.27 -6.55
C MET A 69 13.94 4.92 -7.81
N ASN A 70 14.98 4.10 -7.67
CA ASN A 70 15.84 3.69 -8.76
C ASN A 70 16.16 2.17 -8.72
N ASP A 71 16.87 1.69 -9.74
CA ASP A 71 17.24 0.28 -9.92
C ASP A 71 18.21 -0.28 -8.86
N ARG A 72 18.89 0.58 -8.11
CA ARG A 72 19.71 0.16 -6.98
C ARG A 72 18.90 -0.12 -5.72
N GLN A 73 17.71 0.48 -5.62
CA GLN A 73 16.78 0.28 -4.50
C GLN A 73 15.80 -0.83 -4.83
N TYR A 74 15.15 -0.77 -6.01
CA TYR A 74 14.19 -1.77 -6.43
C TYR A 74 14.81 -2.70 -7.49
N TYR A 75 15.16 -3.89 -7.07
CA TYR A 75 15.65 -4.98 -7.90
C TYR A 75 15.09 -6.31 -7.39
N VAL A 76 14.79 -7.20 -8.32
CA VAL A 76 14.06 -8.44 -8.03
C VAL A 76 14.99 -9.53 -7.49
N ARG A 77 14.59 -10.19 -6.41
CA ARG A 77 15.27 -11.34 -5.82
C ARG A 77 14.36 -12.14 -4.87
N GLY A 78 14.81 -13.34 -4.50
CA GLY A 78 14.28 -14.10 -3.36
C GLY A 78 12.86 -14.62 -3.50
N CYS A 79 12.27 -14.93 -2.33
CA CYS A 79 10.93 -15.45 -2.12
C CYS A 79 10.01 -14.33 -1.58
N THR A 80 8.80 -14.69 -1.11
CA THR A 80 7.75 -13.72 -0.74
C THR A 80 7.44 -13.83 0.75
N ALA A 81 8.08 -13.00 1.60
CA ALA A 81 7.82 -12.89 3.04
C ALA A 81 6.78 -11.79 3.34
N LEU A 82 5.60 -11.92 2.79
CA LEU A 82 4.53 -10.91 2.82
C LEU A 82 4.02 -10.63 4.23
N LEU A 83 3.86 -11.68 5.07
CA LEU A 83 3.38 -11.51 6.45
C LEU A 83 4.40 -10.74 7.29
N ASP A 84 5.68 -11.00 7.12
CA ASP A 84 6.74 -10.30 7.84
C ASP A 84 6.81 -8.83 7.43
N ALA A 85 6.61 -8.52 6.15
CA ALA A 85 6.55 -7.17 5.65
C ALA A 85 5.34 -6.39 6.21
N ILE A 86 4.14 -6.97 6.15
CA ILE A 86 2.92 -6.32 6.65
C ILE A 86 3.00 -6.16 8.18
N GLY A 87 3.33 -7.23 8.90
CA GLY A 87 3.40 -7.22 10.37
C GLY A 87 4.44 -6.23 10.88
N GLY A 88 5.63 -6.23 10.30
CA GLY A 88 6.72 -5.32 10.67
C GLY A 88 6.37 -3.85 10.41
N ALA A 89 5.76 -3.55 9.24
CA ALA A 89 5.34 -2.20 8.92
C ALA A 89 4.24 -1.69 9.86
N ILE A 90 3.23 -2.53 10.19
CA ILE A 90 2.18 -2.16 11.15
C ILE A 90 2.78 -1.90 12.53
N ASP A 91 3.64 -2.78 13.04
CA ASP A 91 4.27 -2.61 14.35
C ASP A 91 5.13 -1.34 14.40
N HIS A 92 5.89 -1.05 13.35
CA HIS A 92 6.70 0.15 13.27
C HIS A 92 5.84 1.43 13.36
N ILE A 93 4.86 1.58 12.49
CA ILE A 93 4.00 2.78 12.45
C ILE A 93 3.14 2.90 13.73
N ALA A 94 2.61 1.78 14.24
CA ALA A 94 1.86 1.78 15.49
C ALA A 94 2.72 2.23 16.68
N ASN A 95 3.99 1.83 16.72
CA ASN A 95 4.93 2.29 17.75
C ASN A 95 5.24 3.78 17.60
N VAL A 96 5.50 4.27 16.38
CA VAL A 96 5.70 5.70 16.13
C VAL A 96 4.49 6.50 16.62
N HIS A 97 3.27 6.11 16.24
CA HIS A 97 2.06 6.81 16.67
C HIS A 97 1.82 6.73 18.19
N ARG A 98 2.20 5.62 18.82
CA ARG A 98 2.05 5.45 20.29
C ARG A 98 2.89 6.46 21.07
N TYR A 99 4.11 6.74 20.61
CA TYR A 99 5.04 7.63 21.28
C TYR A 99 5.00 9.08 20.77
N ALA A 100 4.34 9.32 19.62
CA ALA A 100 4.13 10.66 19.11
C ALA A 100 3.12 11.42 19.98
N ARG A 101 3.33 12.74 20.14
CA ARG A 101 2.33 13.61 20.74
C ARG A 101 1.05 13.57 19.92
N GLU A 102 -0.10 13.77 20.54
CA GLU A 102 -1.40 13.68 19.84
C GLU A 102 -1.48 14.66 18.66
N GLU A 103 -0.94 15.85 18.80
CA GLU A 103 -0.87 16.90 17.78
C GLU A 103 0.02 16.55 16.58
N ASP A 104 0.95 15.60 16.75
CA ASP A 104 1.88 15.15 15.69
C ASP A 104 1.40 13.86 14.97
N ARG A 105 0.33 13.23 15.49
CA ARG A 105 -0.21 12.02 14.87
C ARG A 105 -0.99 12.37 13.61
N PRO A 106 -0.80 11.61 12.52
CA PRO A 106 -1.56 11.82 11.29
C PRO A 106 -3.07 11.72 11.53
N GLU A 107 -3.83 12.51 10.80
CA GLU A 107 -5.29 12.40 10.76
C GLU A 107 -5.74 11.13 10.05
N LYS A 108 -5.00 10.74 9.01
CA LYS A 108 -5.28 9.56 8.19
C LYS A 108 -4.03 8.71 8.06
N THR A 109 -4.21 7.39 8.06
CA THR A 109 -3.13 6.43 7.83
C THR A 109 -3.63 5.37 6.86
N MET A 110 -2.90 5.17 5.76
CA MET A 110 -3.24 4.21 4.72
C MET A 110 -2.06 3.30 4.42
N PHE A 111 -2.32 1.99 4.41
CA PHE A 111 -1.41 0.96 3.97
C PHE A 111 -1.80 0.50 2.57
N ILE A 112 -0.83 0.44 1.68
CA ILE A 112 -0.98 -0.03 0.31
C ILE A 112 -0.02 -1.18 0.11
N ILE A 113 -0.58 -2.37 -0.11
CA ILE A 113 0.14 -3.62 -0.22
C ILE A 113 0.03 -4.11 -1.66
N THR A 114 1.13 -4.29 -2.34
CA THR A 114 1.18 -4.84 -3.69
C THR A 114 2.04 -6.08 -3.73
N THR A 115 1.54 -7.17 -4.31
CA THR A 115 2.27 -8.43 -4.48
C THR A 115 1.80 -9.15 -5.74
N ASP A 116 2.67 -9.93 -6.36
CA ASP A 116 2.34 -10.81 -7.48
C ASP A 116 2.53 -12.30 -7.14
N GLY A 117 2.78 -12.60 -5.86
CA GLY A 117 3.04 -13.94 -5.38
C GLY A 117 2.34 -14.31 -4.09
N MET A 118 2.27 -15.62 -3.84
CA MET A 118 1.75 -16.13 -2.58
C MET A 118 2.82 -16.06 -1.48
N GLU A 119 2.36 -15.77 -0.26
CA GLU A 119 3.17 -15.89 0.96
C GLU A 119 3.85 -17.26 1.06
N ASN A 120 5.16 -17.29 1.15
CA ASN A 120 5.92 -18.55 1.19
C ASN A 120 7.20 -18.53 2.04
N SER A 121 7.54 -17.38 2.67
CA SER A 121 8.87 -17.24 3.29
C SER A 121 8.86 -16.54 4.66
N SER A 122 7.73 -16.07 5.14
CA SER A 122 7.63 -15.37 6.44
C SER A 122 7.96 -16.30 7.62
N ARG A 123 8.62 -15.74 8.63
CA ARG A 123 9.11 -16.46 9.81
C ARG A 123 8.69 -15.85 11.14
N MET A 124 8.39 -14.53 11.14
CA MET A 124 8.12 -13.77 12.37
C MET A 124 6.62 -13.61 12.62
N TYR A 125 5.84 -13.40 11.55
CA TYR A 125 4.41 -13.17 11.65
C TYR A 125 3.61 -14.29 11.01
N THR A 126 2.45 -14.58 11.60
CA THR A 126 1.46 -15.54 11.07
C THR A 126 0.24 -14.79 10.55
N TYR A 127 -0.56 -15.40 9.67
CA TYR A 127 -1.85 -14.85 9.22
C TYR A 127 -2.73 -14.38 10.38
N LYS A 128 -2.80 -15.18 11.46
CA LYS A 128 -3.59 -14.82 12.65
C LYS A 128 -3.08 -13.58 13.36
N MET A 129 -1.76 -13.40 13.44
CA MET A 129 -1.15 -12.20 14.04
C MET A 129 -1.44 -10.98 13.19
N VAL A 130 -1.14 -11.03 11.88
CA VAL A 130 -1.37 -9.92 10.96
C VAL A 130 -2.85 -9.53 10.93
N LYS A 131 -3.76 -10.50 10.84
CA LYS A 131 -5.20 -10.24 10.88
C LYS A 131 -5.62 -9.48 12.13
N LYS A 132 -5.16 -9.93 13.31
CA LYS A 132 -5.45 -9.26 14.57
C LYS A 132 -4.90 -7.83 14.61
N MET A 133 -3.73 -7.59 14.04
CA MET A 133 -3.12 -6.25 13.95
C MET A 133 -3.95 -5.35 13.04
N VAL A 134 -4.25 -5.78 11.82
CA VAL A 134 -5.08 -5.04 10.86
C VAL A 134 -6.44 -4.69 11.47
N GLU A 135 -7.16 -5.67 12.02
CA GLU A 135 -8.48 -5.46 12.62
C GLU A 135 -8.42 -4.47 13.81
N LYS A 136 -7.37 -4.54 14.61
CA LYS A 136 -7.16 -3.64 15.75
C LYS A 136 -6.94 -2.19 15.28
N GLU A 137 -6.04 -1.97 14.32
CA GLU A 137 -5.70 -0.63 13.85
C GLU A 137 -6.86 0.00 13.05
N LYS A 138 -7.59 -0.78 12.26
CA LYS A 138 -8.84 -0.37 11.60
C LYS A 138 -9.88 0.09 12.64
N LYS A 139 -10.17 -0.76 13.63
CA LYS A 139 -11.23 -0.49 14.62
C LYS A 139 -10.89 0.67 15.55
N LYS A 140 -9.63 0.76 16.00
CA LYS A 140 -9.22 1.71 17.03
C LYS A 140 -8.82 3.07 16.48
N TYR A 141 -8.17 3.10 15.33
CA TYR A 141 -7.55 4.30 14.78
C TYR A 141 -8.05 4.67 13.37
N GLY A 142 -8.94 3.87 12.80
CA GLY A 142 -9.49 4.13 11.48
C GLY A 142 -8.47 3.99 10.35
N TRP A 143 -7.43 3.16 10.53
CA TRP A 143 -6.47 2.92 9.47
C TRP A 143 -7.11 2.20 8.28
N GLU A 144 -6.73 2.60 7.08
CA GLU A 144 -7.17 1.98 5.85
C GLU A 144 -6.09 1.05 5.29
N PHE A 145 -6.52 -0.08 4.72
CA PHE A 145 -5.65 -1.07 4.11
C PHE A 145 -6.19 -1.42 2.74
N LEU A 146 -5.37 -1.23 1.70
CA LEU A 146 -5.64 -1.66 0.33
C LEU A 146 -4.69 -2.78 -0.05
N PHE A 147 -5.21 -3.80 -0.69
CA PHE A 147 -4.45 -4.96 -1.13
C PHE A 147 -4.60 -5.15 -2.65
N PHE A 148 -3.49 -5.15 -3.35
CA PHE A 148 -3.40 -5.39 -4.79
C PHE A 148 -2.60 -6.66 -5.01
N GLY A 149 -3.24 -7.68 -5.58
CA GLY A 149 -2.64 -8.96 -5.86
C GLY A 149 -2.66 -9.28 -7.36
N ALA A 150 -1.54 -9.76 -7.89
CA ALA A 150 -1.49 -10.36 -9.21
C ALA A 150 -1.18 -11.87 -9.08
N ASN A 151 -1.58 -12.67 -10.05
CA ASN A 151 -1.34 -14.13 -10.06
C ASN A 151 -1.86 -14.89 -8.84
N ILE A 152 -2.71 -14.27 -8.02
CA ILE A 152 -3.32 -14.83 -6.80
C ILE A 152 -4.78 -14.40 -6.72
N ASP A 153 -5.59 -15.11 -5.92
CA ASP A 153 -6.89 -14.57 -5.51
C ASP A 153 -6.67 -13.48 -4.45
N ALA A 154 -6.68 -12.23 -4.90
CA ALA A 154 -6.44 -11.09 -4.03
C ALA A 154 -7.53 -10.94 -2.95
N ILE A 155 -8.78 -11.27 -3.26
CA ILE A 155 -9.91 -11.17 -2.33
C ILE A 155 -9.78 -12.21 -1.23
N GLU A 156 -9.51 -13.48 -1.58
CA GLU A 156 -9.30 -14.54 -0.60
C GLU A 156 -8.06 -14.24 0.26
N THR A 157 -6.96 -13.86 -0.38
CA THR A 157 -5.69 -13.55 0.31
C THR A 157 -5.85 -12.39 1.28
N ALA A 158 -6.46 -11.27 0.85
CA ALA A 158 -6.73 -10.11 1.69
C ALA A 158 -7.62 -10.47 2.90
N GLY A 159 -8.63 -11.31 2.70
CA GLY A 159 -9.52 -11.81 3.75
C GLY A 159 -8.76 -12.55 4.86
N ARG A 160 -7.69 -13.26 4.52
CA ARG A 160 -6.81 -13.93 5.50
C ARG A 160 -6.06 -12.94 6.38
N PHE A 161 -5.83 -11.72 5.90
CA PHE A 161 -5.22 -10.61 6.65
C PHE A 161 -6.25 -9.73 7.38
N GLY A 162 -7.55 -9.96 7.23
CA GLY A 162 -8.60 -9.10 7.79
C GLY A 162 -8.90 -7.84 6.96
N ILE A 163 -8.47 -7.83 5.70
CA ILE A 163 -8.80 -6.78 4.72
C ILE A 163 -10.05 -7.25 3.98
N GLY A 164 -11.06 -6.38 3.89
CA GLY A 164 -12.34 -6.70 3.25
C GLY A 164 -12.21 -6.83 1.73
N ALA A 165 -13.13 -7.60 1.13
CA ALA A 165 -13.19 -7.78 -0.33
C ALA A 165 -13.36 -6.45 -1.10
N ASP A 166 -13.95 -5.45 -0.45
CA ASP A 166 -14.12 -4.10 -0.97
C ASP A 166 -12.82 -3.28 -1.04
N ARG A 167 -11.74 -3.79 -0.44
CA ARG A 167 -10.38 -3.20 -0.37
C ARG A 167 -9.32 -4.08 -1.02
N ALA A 168 -9.72 -5.12 -1.75
CA ALA A 168 -8.84 -6.07 -2.42
C ALA A 168 -9.08 -6.09 -3.93
N PHE A 169 -8.01 -6.09 -4.71
CA PHE A 169 -8.03 -5.95 -6.16
C PHE A 169 -7.06 -6.92 -6.82
N ASN A 170 -7.53 -7.59 -7.87
CA ASN A 170 -6.64 -8.30 -8.78
C ASN A 170 -6.15 -7.33 -9.85
N TYR A 171 -4.89 -7.46 -10.26
CA TYR A 171 -4.34 -6.78 -11.43
C TYR A 171 -3.53 -7.75 -12.27
N GLU A 172 -3.36 -7.45 -13.55
CA GLU A 172 -2.55 -8.27 -14.45
C GLU A 172 -1.06 -8.03 -14.19
N CYS A 173 -0.28 -9.12 -14.16
CA CYS A 173 1.16 -9.08 -13.94
C CYS A 173 1.91 -8.78 -15.25
N ASP A 174 1.64 -7.61 -15.82
CA ASP A 174 2.29 -7.06 -16.99
C ASP A 174 2.47 -5.54 -16.88
N SER A 175 3.15 -4.92 -17.84
CA SER A 175 3.41 -3.48 -17.86
C SER A 175 2.14 -2.63 -17.81
N VAL A 176 1.07 -3.08 -18.46
CA VAL A 176 -0.21 -2.36 -18.49
C VAL A 176 -0.89 -2.45 -17.12
N GLY A 177 -0.98 -3.66 -16.58
CA GLY A 177 -1.56 -3.91 -15.25
C GLY A 177 -0.83 -3.16 -14.14
N VAL A 178 0.51 -3.16 -14.15
CA VAL A 178 1.31 -2.39 -13.18
C VAL A 178 1.03 -0.89 -13.33
N SER A 179 0.97 -0.36 -14.55
CA SER A 179 0.66 1.05 -14.80
C SER A 179 -0.73 1.45 -14.28
N LEU A 180 -1.74 0.62 -14.60
CA LEU A 180 -3.12 0.83 -14.12
C LEU A 180 -3.21 0.74 -12.60
N ASN A 181 -2.49 -0.20 -11.99
CA ASN A 181 -2.41 -0.34 -10.54
C ASN A 181 -1.90 0.94 -9.87
N TYR A 182 -0.76 1.49 -10.31
CA TYR A 182 -0.24 2.75 -9.75
C TYR A 182 -1.14 3.95 -10.04
N GLN A 183 -1.82 3.98 -11.18
CA GLN A 183 -2.81 5.01 -11.48
C GLN A 183 -3.99 4.94 -10.51
N ALA A 184 -4.50 3.75 -10.24
CA ALA A 184 -5.59 3.49 -9.31
C ALA A 184 -5.21 3.86 -7.87
N ILE A 185 -4.02 3.45 -7.42
CA ILE A 185 -3.45 3.82 -6.13
C ILE A 185 -3.37 5.36 -6.01
N SER A 186 -2.84 6.04 -7.04
CA SER A 186 -2.71 7.49 -7.04
C SER A 186 -4.05 8.21 -6.92
N GLN A 187 -5.07 7.75 -7.64
CA GLN A 187 -6.44 8.32 -7.57
C GLN A 187 -7.05 8.14 -6.17
N THR A 188 -6.92 6.93 -5.61
CA THR A 188 -7.41 6.63 -4.26
C THR A 188 -6.74 7.50 -3.21
N LEU A 189 -5.41 7.63 -3.27
CA LEU A 189 -4.66 8.49 -2.36
C LEU A 189 -5.10 9.96 -2.46
N SER A 190 -5.26 10.47 -3.66
CA SER A 190 -5.74 11.86 -3.87
C SER A 190 -7.13 12.07 -3.28
N ALA A 191 -8.04 11.11 -3.47
CA ALA A 191 -9.38 11.16 -2.90
C ALA A 191 -9.36 11.10 -1.36
N VAL A 192 -8.55 10.21 -0.78
CA VAL A 192 -8.38 10.10 0.67
C VAL A 192 -7.79 11.38 1.26
N ARG A 193 -6.77 11.97 0.64
CA ARG A 193 -6.12 13.19 1.16
C ARG A 193 -7.08 14.37 1.18
N ARG A 194 -7.97 14.50 0.19
CA ARG A 194 -8.96 15.58 0.09
C ARG A 194 -10.16 15.41 1.00
N SER A 195 -10.43 14.20 1.53
CA SER A 195 -11.58 13.98 2.40
C SER A 195 -11.45 14.75 3.72
N SER A 196 -12.54 15.39 4.18
CA SER A 196 -12.56 16.22 5.39
C SER A 196 -13.21 15.51 6.57
N SER A 197 -13.90 14.39 6.32
CA SER A 197 -14.58 13.60 7.33
C SER A 197 -14.37 12.11 7.10
N LYS A 198 -14.69 11.31 8.12
CA LYS A 198 -14.63 9.85 7.97
C LYS A 198 -15.61 9.34 6.91
N GLU A 199 -16.81 9.92 6.85
CA GLU A 199 -17.82 9.55 5.85
C GLU A 199 -17.34 9.85 4.43
N GLU A 200 -16.74 11.03 4.21
CA GLU A 200 -16.13 11.38 2.93
C GLU A 200 -14.96 10.46 2.57
N LEU A 201 -14.14 10.08 3.56
CA LEU A 201 -13.05 9.13 3.36
C LEU A 201 -13.59 7.76 2.95
N ASP A 202 -14.57 7.21 3.67
CA ASP A 202 -15.17 5.92 3.37
C ASP A 202 -15.80 5.92 1.97
N ASN A 203 -16.52 7.00 1.60
CA ASN A 203 -17.11 7.17 0.28
C ASN A 203 -16.03 7.31 -0.82
N ALA A 204 -14.97 8.07 -0.57
CA ALA A 204 -13.86 8.27 -1.51
C ALA A 204 -13.13 6.96 -1.80
N VAL A 205 -12.83 6.19 -0.76
CA VAL A 205 -12.20 4.88 -0.91
C VAL A 205 -13.13 3.92 -1.66
N TYR A 206 -14.41 3.87 -1.29
CA TYR A 206 -15.39 3.02 -1.97
C TYR A 206 -15.52 3.35 -3.47
N ALA A 207 -15.71 4.63 -3.82
CA ALA A 207 -15.83 5.06 -5.20
C ALA A 207 -14.58 4.78 -6.02
N SER A 208 -13.39 4.99 -5.43
CA SER A 208 -12.11 4.66 -6.08
C SER A 208 -12.00 3.16 -6.31
N CYS A 209 -12.39 2.34 -5.35
CA CYS A 209 -12.37 0.89 -5.43
C CYS A 209 -13.30 0.36 -6.53
N GLU A 210 -14.50 0.92 -6.68
CA GLU A 210 -15.42 0.56 -7.78
C GLU A 210 -14.85 0.95 -9.15
N THR A 211 -14.22 2.12 -9.24
CA THR A 211 -13.54 2.56 -10.48
C THR A 211 -12.41 1.61 -10.87
N ILE A 212 -11.59 1.19 -9.90
CA ILE A 212 -10.50 0.23 -10.12
C ILE A 212 -11.06 -1.10 -10.65
N ARG A 213 -12.11 -1.65 -10.02
CA ARG A 213 -12.73 -2.90 -10.45
C ARG A 213 -13.24 -2.81 -11.88
N ASN A 214 -13.91 -1.73 -12.22
CA ASN A 214 -14.44 -1.54 -13.56
C ASN A 214 -13.31 -1.42 -14.58
N CYS A 215 -12.23 -0.70 -14.32
CA CYS A 215 -11.09 -0.59 -15.21
C CYS A 215 -10.41 -1.95 -15.44
N LEU A 216 -10.23 -2.76 -14.39
CA LEU A 216 -9.58 -4.07 -14.49
C LEU A 216 -10.45 -5.11 -15.22
N LEU A 217 -11.78 -5.04 -15.10
CA LEU A 217 -12.68 -5.92 -15.84
C LEU A 217 -12.65 -5.67 -17.35
N TYR A 218 -12.51 -4.43 -17.80
CA TYR A 218 -12.44 -4.09 -19.23
C TYR A 218 -11.12 -4.49 -19.91
N THR A 219 -10.06 -4.75 -19.17
CA THR A 219 -8.77 -5.18 -19.72
C THR A 219 -8.65 -6.69 -19.83
N SER A 220 -9.46 -7.48 -19.13
CA SER A 220 -9.46 -8.95 -19.20
C SER A 220 -10.24 -9.52 -20.38
N ASP A 221 -11.05 -8.71 -21.08
CA ASP A 221 -11.89 -9.12 -22.22
C ASP A 221 -11.34 -8.61 -23.59
N ALA A 222 -10.14 -8.02 -23.62
CA ALA A 222 -9.48 -7.51 -24.82
C ALA A 222 -8.27 -8.34 -25.21
#